data_24550610614750fd85c6e4f99b7949de
#
_entry.id   24550610614750fd85c6e4f99b7949de
#
_cell.length_a   1.000
_cell.length_b   1.000
_cell.length_c   1.000
_cell.angle_alpha   90.00
_cell.angle_beta   90.00
_cell.angle_gamma   90.00
#
_symmetry.space_group_name_H-M   'P 1'
#
loop_
_entity.id
_entity.type
_entity.pdbx_description
1 polymer ?
#
loop_
_entity_poly.entity_id
_entity_poly.type
_entity_poly.pdbx_seq_one_letter_code
_entity_poly.pdbx_strand_id
1 'polypeptide(L)'
;MAGNEPPSRRGVTSRVTLTVRIVRTGPLWHGRAVPFLGYNPPRPRFRAAPGVIAWSEPLDPHTRKVTMTTGRSLRLALLAACSAVTLVAQGPAAPPDWKAVEDESLRLYQALIRFDSSVSERAEAEYIKQWLDQNGIPAQIYAKDPERPNVIARLKGSGRKRPLLLLGHTDTVSVDASKWRFPPFSATRDSGYVYGRGAIDDKDNLSAALMTLLLIKRQKVPLDRDIIFLGESGEEGASQLGIGYMIAEHYPEIDADYCIAEGGDTIRERGEVRYATVQTIEKIPQGVELVAHGTSGHGSVPLKSNPIASLGFAVGRFASWQPPIRIDETTGTYFRRLAMLAPPDQAQRYRDVLSPDPKAASAAVDWLWEHEPRHASMVRTSVSPNIFTGGYRSNVIPSEARARLDVRMVPGEDGAALLEQIRRAINDPSVDVQFAAGAGARPAIPAQRIDSELFKTVEAAVTAVYHVPTLPAMSTYGTDMWPLRARGMQCVGIGAAVDLEDQSRGYGMHSDQERLLESELHRFVRLNWEIVTELARAR
;
A
#
# COMPACT_ATOMS: atom_id res chain seq x y z
N MET A 1 31.86 -56.07 -40.95
CA MET A 1 31.79 -57.11 -39.91
C MET A 1 30.97 -56.56 -38.78
N ALA A 2 29.90 -57.31 -38.37
CA ALA A 2 29.00 -57.17 -37.22
C ALA A 2 28.45 -55.73 -36.99
N GLY A 3 27.21 -55.36 -37.13
CA GLY A 3 25.97 -56.11 -36.90
C GLY A 3 25.45 -55.91 -35.47
N ASN A 4 24.66 -54.82 -35.23
CA ASN A 4 23.82 -54.75 -34.03
C ASN A 4 22.49 -54.08 -34.37
N GLU A 5 21.45 -54.89 -34.37
CA GLU A 5 20.05 -54.50 -34.42
C GLU A 5 19.56 -53.98 -33.06
N PRO A 6 18.54 -53.07 -33.01
CA PRO A 6 17.92 -52.61 -31.78
C PRO A 6 16.75 -53.52 -31.37
N PRO A 7 16.46 -53.59 -30.04
CA PRO A 7 15.38 -54.44 -29.54
C PRO A 7 13.99 -53.83 -29.68
N SER A 8 13.01 -54.72 -29.91
CA SER A 8 11.59 -54.49 -30.13
C SER A 8 10.85 -53.84 -28.97
N ARG A 9 10.01 -52.86 -29.29
CA ARG A 9 8.96 -52.32 -28.39
C ARG A 9 7.84 -53.33 -28.21
N ARG A 10 7.56 -53.70 -26.96
CA ARG A 10 6.29 -54.29 -26.56
C ARG A 10 5.40 -53.19 -25.97
N GLY A 11 4.26 -52.95 -26.60
CA GLY A 11 3.24 -52.04 -26.15
C GLY A 11 2.45 -52.65 -24.98
N VAL A 12 2.24 -51.84 -23.96
CA VAL A 12 1.23 -52.09 -22.92
C VAL A 12 0.20 -50.97 -23.04
N THR A 13 -0.96 -51.32 -23.60
CA THR A 13 -2.16 -50.47 -23.64
C THR A 13 -2.95 -50.68 -22.38
N SER A 14 -2.90 -49.77 -21.44
CA SER A 14 -3.85 -49.67 -20.34
C SER A 14 -4.99 -48.73 -20.72
N ARG A 15 -6.19 -49.27 -20.91
CA ARG A 15 -7.43 -48.49 -21.05
C ARG A 15 -7.85 -47.99 -19.68
N VAL A 16 -7.88 -46.65 -19.52
CA VAL A 16 -8.56 -46.02 -18.38
C VAL A 16 -9.97 -45.65 -18.83
N THR A 17 -10.98 -46.28 -18.21
CA THR A 17 -12.39 -45.98 -18.44
C THR A 17 -12.80 -44.90 -17.43
N LEU A 18 -13.06 -43.69 -17.91
CA LEU A 18 -13.58 -42.59 -17.09
C LEU A 18 -15.11 -42.67 -17.07
N THR A 19 -15.72 -42.97 -15.92
CA THR A 19 -17.16 -42.95 -15.73
C THR A 19 -17.57 -41.58 -15.21
N VAL A 20 -18.19 -40.76 -16.05
CA VAL A 20 -18.78 -39.47 -15.65
C VAL A 20 -20.20 -39.72 -15.17
N ARG A 21 -20.46 -39.50 -13.88
CA ARG A 21 -21.82 -39.46 -13.31
C ARG A 21 -22.33 -38.01 -13.40
N ILE A 22 -23.32 -37.81 -14.26
CA ILE A 22 -24.08 -36.55 -14.33
C ILE A 22 -25.20 -36.63 -13.28
N VAL A 23 -25.12 -35.82 -12.24
CA VAL A 23 -26.22 -35.58 -11.31
C VAL A 23 -27.01 -34.37 -11.80
N ARG A 24 -28.21 -34.60 -12.32
CA ARG A 24 -29.20 -33.56 -12.59
C ARG A 24 -29.98 -33.28 -11.31
N THR A 25 -29.93 -32.07 -10.82
CA THR A 25 -30.95 -31.53 -9.91
C THR A 25 -31.40 -30.16 -10.44
N GLY A 26 -32.63 -30.08 -10.96
CA GLY A 26 -33.34 -28.80 -11.12
C GLY A 26 -34.12 -28.49 -9.85
N PRO A 27 -34.64 -27.26 -9.69
CA PRO A 27 -35.94 -26.98 -10.28
C PRO A 27 -36.08 -25.58 -10.92
N LEU A 28 -37.03 -25.55 -11.84
CA LEU A 28 -37.59 -24.39 -12.52
C LEU A 28 -38.24 -23.41 -11.53
N TRP A 29 -37.85 -22.12 -11.61
CA TRP A 29 -38.63 -21.04 -11.04
C TRP A 29 -39.18 -20.16 -12.16
N HIS A 30 -40.52 -20.17 -12.29
CA HIS A 30 -41.26 -19.19 -13.07
C HIS A 30 -41.39 -17.91 -12.23
N GLY A 31 -40.67 -16.86 -12.58
CA GLY A 31 -40.81 -15.54 -11.99
C GLY A 31 -41.80 -14.70 -12.80
N ARG A 32 -42.96 -14.33 -12.21
CA ARG A 32 -43.87 -13.30 -12.71
C ARG A 32 -43.22 -11.92 -12.50
N ALA A 33 -43.26 -11.11 -13.55
CA ALA A 33 -42.94 -9.70 -13.47
C ALA A 33 -43.95 -8.95 -12.58
N VAL A 34 -43.45 -8.16 -11.62
CA VAL A 34 -44.25 -7.21 -10.83
C VAL A 34 -43.78 -5.80 -11.18
N PRO A 35 -44.68 -4.85 -11.48
CA PRO A 35 -44.30 -3.50 -11.88
C PRO A 35 -43.82 -2.68 -10.66
N PHE A 36 -42.73 -1.93 -10.88
CA PHE A 36 -42.21 -0.94 -9.95
C PHE A 36 -43.21 0.22 -9.77
N LEU A 37 -43.78 0.33 -8.58
CA LEU A 37 -44.43 1.54 -8.09
C LEU A 37 -43.39 2.41 -7.41
N GLY A 38 -43.25 3.64 -7.91
CA GLY A 38 -42.33 4.65 -7.40
C GLY A 38 -42.68 5.07 -5.96
N TYR A 39 -41.68 4.99 -5.10
CA TYR A 39 -41.76 5.56 -3.75
C TYR A 39 -41.03 6.89 -3.71
N ASN A 40 -41.76 7.96 -3.45
CA ASN A 40 -41.27 9.31 -3.24
C ASN A 40 -41.31 9.59 -1.73
N PRO A 41 -40.21 9.83 -1.04
CA PRO A 41 -40.22 10.15 0.38
C PRO A 41 -40.57 11.63 0.58
N PRO A 42 -41.37 11.99 1.63
CA PRO A 42 -41.79 13.37 1.89
C PRO A 42 -40.65 14.19 2.51
N ARG A 43 -40.48 15.42 2.04
CA ARG A 43 -39.55 16.42 2.59
C ARG A 43 -40.08 16.93 3.93
N PRO A 44 -39.26 17.06 4.98
CA PRO A 44 -39.67 17.71 6.21
C PRO A 44 -39.75 19.23 6.03
N ARG A 45 -40.91 19.79 6.35
CA ARG A 45 -41.15 21.22 6.47
C ARG A 45 -40.64 21.72 7.81
N PHE A 46 -39.64 22.59 7.80
CA PHE A 46 -39.30 23.38 8.99
C PHE A 46 -40.34 24.48 9.21
N ARG A 47 -41.03 24.47 10.32
CA ARG A 47 -41.81 25.60 10.86
C ARG A 47 -40.91 26.40 11.77
N ALA A 48 -40.71 27.65 11.45
CA ALA A 48 -40.17 28.65 12.38
C ALA A 48 -41.27 29.07 13.38
N ALA A 49 -40.91 29.22 14.60
CA ALA A 49 -41.70 29.94 15.61
C ALA A 49 -40.79 30.98 16.29
N PRO A 50 -41.32 32.21 16.47
CA PRO A 50 -40.55 33.31 17.03
C PRO A 50 -40.76 33.44 18.53
N GLY A 51 -39.74 33.90 19.26
CA GLY A 51 -39.85 34.19 20.68
C GLY A 51 -38.67 35.03 21.16
N VAL A 52 -38.73 36.33 20.89
CA VAL A 52 -37.88 37.33 21.51
C VAL A 52 -38.47 37.65 22.86
N ILE A 53 -37.68 37.56 23.96
CA ILE A 53 -37.91 38.33 25.19
C ILE A 53 -36.54 38.91 25.59
N ALA A 54 -36.45 40.22 25.41
CA ALA A 54 -35.46 41.07 26.04
C ALA A 54 -35.93 41.47 27.44
N TRP A 55 -35.04 41.46 28.39
CA TRP A 55 -35.19 42.27 29.62
C TRP A 55 -33.88 42.97 29.88
N SER A 56 -33.94 44.28 29.86
CA SER A 56 -32.95 45.23 30.29
C SER A 56 -33.31 45.71 31.70
N GLU A 57 -32.23 46.09 32.41
CA GLU A 57 -32.16 47.07 33.50
C GLU A 57 -32.32 46.60 34.96
N PRO A 58 -31.84 47.45 35.92
CA PRO A 58 -30.62 48.27 35.96
C PRO A 58 -29.82 48.08 37.28
N LEU A 59 -28.64 48.69 37.29
CA LEU A 59 -27.74 48.85 38.43
C LEU A 59 -28.35 49.76 39.52
N ASP A 60 -28.17 49.40 40.77
CA ASP A 60 -28.32 50.33 41.90
C ASP A 60 -27.10 50.21 42.85
N PRO A 61 -26.53 51.36 43.28
CA PRO A 61 -25.26 51.41 44.00
C PRO A 61 -25.50 51.70 45.49
N HIS A 62 -25.20 50.75 46.36
CA HIS A 62 -25.05 51.07 47.76
C HIS A 62 -23.69 50.66 48.34
N THR A 63 -22.85 51.67 48.45
CA THR A 63 -21.69 51.74 49.32
C THR A 63 -21.98 51.38 50.78
N ARG A 64 -21.25 50.38 51.28
CA ARG A 64 -21.05 50.25 52.76
C ARG A 64 -19.57 50.31 53.08
N LYS A 65 -19.21 51.42 53.76
CA LYS A 65 -17.94 51.60 54.45
C LYS A 65 -17.83 50.60 55.55
N VAL A 66 -16.80 49.82 55.66
CA VAL A 66 -16.41 49.09 56.87
C VAL A 66 -15.09 49.65 57.34
N THR A 67 -15.17 50.19 58.57
CA THR A 67 -14.10 50.84 59.33
C THR A 67 -13.09 49.78 59.79
N MET A 68 -11.83 49.99 59.58
CA MET A 68 -10.75 49.18 60.17
C MET A 68 -10.53 49.63 61.59
N THR A 69 -10.64 48.70 62.54
CA THR A 69 -10.11 48.85 63.92
C THR A 69 -8.79 48.04 63.99
N THR A 70 -7.75 48.74 64.35
CA THR A 70 -6.43 48.20 64.64
C THR A 70 -6.44 47.44 65.99
N GLY A 71 -6.05 46.17 65.93
CA GLY A 71 -5.82 45.33 67.14
C GLY A 71 -4.52 44.51 66.97
N ARG A 72 -3.67 44.68 67.93
CA ARG A 72 -2.29 44.27 68.09
C ARG A 72 -1.98 42.74 67.82
N SER A 73 -0.94 42.54 67.13
CA SER A 73 0.16 41.58 67.40
C SER A 73 -0.17 40.12 67.70
N LEU A 74 -0.05 39.22 66.72
CA LEU A 74 0.47 37.87 66.97
C LEU A 74 1.36 37.47 65.81
N ARG A 75 2.65 37.36 66.07
CA ARG A 75 3.64 36.79 65.12
C ARG A 75 3.39 35.29 65.03
N LEU A 76 2.75 34.83 63.96
CA LEU A 76 2.81 33.44 63.55
C LEU A 76 3.71 33.40 62.31
N ALA A 77 4.86 32.77 62.45
CA ALA A 77 5.73 32.40 61.39
C ALA A 77 5.05 31.32 60.54
N LEU A 78 4.38 31.71 59.45
CA LEU A 78 4.00 30.76 58.39
C LEU A 78 5.27 30.46 57.60
N LEU A 79 5.87 29.28 57.82
CA LEU A 79 6.77 28.62 56.91
C LEU A 79 5.98 28.36 55.60
N ALA A 80 6.14 29.24 54.63
CA ALA A 80 5.76 28.98 53.27
C ALA A 80 6.74 27.91 52.76
N ALA A 81 6.37 26.63 52.88
CA ALA A 81 6.99 25.55 52.13
C ALA A 81 6.65 25.82 50.66
N CYS A 82 7.50 26.56 49.98
CA CYS A 82 7.58 26.53 48.53
C CYS A 82 7.96 25.09 48.12
N SER A 83 6.95 24.28 47.84
CA SER A 83 7.12 23.06 47.09
C SER A 83 7.55 23.51 45.69
N ALA A 84 8.86 23.75 45.54
CA ALA A 84 9.49 23.77 44.24
C ALA A 84 9.30 22.35 43.68
N VAL A 85 8.24 22.20 42.86
CA VAL A 85 8.17 21.08 41.94
C VAL A 85 9.37 21.28 40.99
N THR A 86 10.48 20.68 41.37
CA THR A 86 11.58 20.49 40.44
C THR A 86 11.00 19.71 39.29
N LEU A 87 10.65 20.39 38.20
CA LEU A 87 10.57 19.74 36.90
C LEU A 87 11.98 19.16 36.67
N VAL A 88 12.18 17.92 37.11
CA VAL A 88 13.31 17.14 36.66
C VAL A 88 13.06 17.03 35.16
N ALA A 89 13.79 17.81 34.37
CA ALA A 89 13.89 17.57 32.95
C ALA A 89 14.32 16.10 32.82
N GLN A 90 13.38 15.25 32.47
CA GLN A 90 13.67 13.84 32.19
C GLN A 90 14.70 13.89 31.07
N GLY A 91 15.90 13.45 31.38
CA GLY A 91 16.94 13.26 30.37
C GLY A 91 16.38 12.41 29.21
N PRO A 92 17.02 12.40 28.05
CA PRO A 92 16.57 11.59 26.94
C PRO A 92 16.33 10.15 27.43
N ALA A 93 15.16 9.59 27.13
CA ALA A 93 14.84 8.21 27.48
C ALA A 93 15.99 7.31 27.00
N ALA A 94 16.45 6.39 27.87
CA ALA A 94 17.50 5.46 27.49
C ALA A 94 17.07 4.67 26.23
N PRO A 95 17.99 4.36 25.32
CA PRO A 95 17.65 3.56 24.14
C PRO A 95 17.12 2.18 24.59
N PRO A 96 16.24 1.55 23.80
CA PRO A 96 15.75 0.21 24.08
C PRO A 96 16.90 -0.81 24.21
N ASP A 97 16.70 -1.85 25.02
CA ASP A 97 17.56 -3.04 24.98
C ASP A 97 17.26 -3.82 23.68
N TRP A 98 17.99 -3.50 22.63
CA TRP A 98 17.75 -4.02 21.30
C TRP A 98 17.83 -5.55 21.25
N LYS A 99 18.64 -6.19 22.06
CA LYS A 99 18.73 -7.66 22.09
C LYS A 99 17.45 -8.30 22.63
N ALA A 100 16.85 -7.71 23.66
CA ALA A 100 15.55 -8.17 24.16
C ALA A 100 14.42 -7.89 23.18
N VAL A 101 14.49 -6.76 22.47
CA VAL A 101 13.52 -6.35 21.42
C VAL A 101 13.56 -7.30 20.23
N GLU A 102 14.72 -7.79 19.82
CA GLU A 102 14.88 -8.74 18.70
C GLU A 102 14.02 -10.00 18.90
N ASP A 103 14.16 -10.65 20.07
CA ASP A 103 13.38 -11.85 20.37
C ASP A 103 11.87 -11.59 20.44
N GLU A 104 11.46 -10.45 20.97
CA GLU A 104 10.04 -10.08 21.08
C GLU A 104 9.45 -9.75 19.71
N SER A 105 10.17 -8.98 18.89
CA SER A 105 9.79 -8.65 17.52
C SER A 105 9.60 -9.89 16.67
N LEU A 106 10.52 -10.84 16.76
CA LEU A 106 10.45 -12.09 16.02
C LEU A 106 9.25 -12.93 16.43
N ARG A 107 8.95 -13.03 17.74
CA ARG A 107 7.76 -13.74 18.21
C ARG A 107 6.46 -13.09 17.72
N LEU A 108 6.35 -11.77 17.79
CA LEU A 108 5.19 -11.04 17.27
C LEU A 108 5.02 -11.27 15.76
N TYR A 109 6.07 -11.08 15.01
CA TYR A 109 6.10 -11.26 13.56
C TYR A 109 5.69 -12.70 13.14
N GLN A 110 6.26 -13.71 13.79
CA GLN A 110 5.86 -15.10 13.53
C GLN A 110 4.40 -15.37 13.93
N ALA A 111 3.88 -14.68 14.95
CA ALA A 111 2.48 -14.83 15.35
C ALA A 111 1.55 -14.24 14.26
N LEU A 112 1.88 -13.08 13.69
CA LEU A 112 1.10 -12.44 12.62
C LEU A 112 1.12 -13.28 11.33
N ILE A 113 2.27 -13.81 10.92
CA ILE A 113 2.37 -14.69 9.73
C ILE A 113 1.50 -15.96 9.86
N ARG A 114 1.24 -16.43 11.08
CA ARG A 114 0.43 -17.66 11.28
C ARG A 114 -1.06 -17.48 11.03
N PHE A 115 -1.54 -16.28 10.83
CA PHE A 115 -2.91 -16.04 10.41
C PHE A 115 -3.02 -16.17 8.89
N ASP A 116 -3.96 -17.03 8.43
CA ASP A 116 -4.41 -17.01 7.03
C ASP A 116 -5.45 -15.89 6.89
N SER A 117 -4.99 -14.71 6.54
CA SER A 117 -5.81 -13.51 6.35
C SER A 117 -6.14 -13.24 4.87
N SER A 118 -6.01 -14.26 4.01
CA SER A 118 -6.36 -14.14 2.60
C SER A 118 -7.88 -14.06 2.33
N VAL A 119 -8.68 -14.52 3.30
CA VAL A 119 -10.16 -14.54 3.21
C VAL A 119 -10.79 -13.70 4.31
N SER A 120 -10.25 -13.75 5.53
CA SER A 120 -10.76 -13.04 6.71
C SER A 120 -9.60 -12.59 7.57
N GLU A 121 -9.57 -11.31 7.91
CA GLU A 121 -8.58 -10.71 8.81
C GLU A 121 -9.05 -10.69 10.28
N ARG A 122 -10.26 -11.18 10.56
CA ARG A 122 -10.90 -11.09 11.87
C ARG A 122 -10.05 -11.63 13.01
N ALA A 123 -9.54 -12.84 12.86
CA ALA A 123 -8.75 -13.49 13.91
C ALA A 123 -7.45 -12.74 14.18
N GLU A 124 -6.81 -12.19 13.16
CA GLU A 124 -5.59 -11.40 13.29
C GLU A 124 -5.86 -10.04 13.94
N ALA A 125 -6.90 -9.33 13.52
CA ALA A 125 -7.27 -8.04 14.11
C ALA A 125 -7.66 -8.19 15.59
N GLU A 126 -8.39 -9.25 15.96
CA GLU A 126 -8.69 -9.58 17.34
C GLU A 126 -7.41 -9.89 18.14
N TYR A 127 -6.45 -10.62 17.56
CA TYR A 127 -5.15 -10.87 18.16
C TYR A 127 -4.36 -9.57 18.38
N ILE A 128 -4.25 -8.72 17.36
CA ILE A 128 -3.55 -7.43 17.46
C ILE A 128 -4.20 -6.57 18.56
N LYS A 129 -5.54 -6.47 18.56
CA LYS A 129 -6.26 -5.75 19.61
C LYS A 129 -5.93 -6.29 20.99
N GLN A 130 -6.02 -7.60 21.18
CA GLN A 130 -5.72 -8.24 22.47
C GLN A 130 -4.27 -7.99 22.90
N TRP A 131 -3.33 -8.10 21.97
CA TRP A 131 -1.92 -7.85 22.23
C TRP A 131 -1.66 -6.40 22.66
N LEU A 132 -2.29 -5.41 22.00
CA LEU A 132 -2.21 -4.00 22.36
C LEU A 132 -2.80 -3.73 23.73
N ASP A 133 -4.02 -4.24 24.00
CA ASP A 133 -4.71 -4.07 25.30
C ASP A 133 -3.90 -4.67 26.47
N GLN A 134 -3.33 -5.85 26.30
CA GLN A 134 -2.46 -6.51 27.29
C GLN A 134 -1.19 -5.71 27.58
N ASN A 135 -0.70 -4.94 26.62
CA ASN A 135 0.44 -4.04 26.78
C ASN A 135 0.03 -2.62 27.26
N GLY A 136 -1.24 -2.43 27.66
CA GLY A 136 -1.76 -1.16 28.17
C GLY A 136 -1.91 -0.08 27.09
N ILE A 137 -2.08 -0.46 25.83
CA ILE A 137 -2.37 0.40 24.69
C ILE A 137 -3.80 0.08 24.23
N PRO A 138 -4.83 0.84 24.67
CA PRO A 138 -6.21 0.56 24.29
C PRO A 138 -6.41 0.59 22.79
N ALA A 139 -7.03 -0.44 22.23
CA ALA A 139 -7.32 -0.56 20.82
C ALA A 139 -8.81 -0.76 20.54
N GLN A 140 -9.26 -0.30 19.39
CA GLN A 140 -10.64 -0.39 18.91
C GLN A 140 -10.68 -1.11 17.58
N ILE A 141 -11.80 -1.78 17.30
CA ILE A 141 -12.06 -2.43 16.02
C ILE A 141 -13.19 -1.66 15.32
N TYR A 142 -12.98 -1.38 14.05
CA TYR A 142 -13.94 -0.79 13.12
C TYR A 142 -14.14 -1.73 11.94
N ALA A 143 -15.36 -2.17 11.69
CA ALA A 143 -15.65 -3.16 10.66
C ALA A 143 -16.91 -2.79 9.89
N LYS A 144 -16.78 -2.63 8.58
CA LYS A 144 -17.91 -2.59 7.66
C LYS A 144 -18.41 -4.01 7.35
N ASP A 145 -17.47 -4.92 7.23
CA ASP A 145 -17.68 -6.37 7.17
C ASP A 145 -17.05 -6.99 8.41
N PRO A 146 -17.79 -7.77 9.24
CA PRO A 146 -17.25 -8.41 10.43
C PRO A 146 -16.04 -9.33 10.19
N GLU A 147 -15.90 -9.88 8.99
CA GLU A 147 -14.76 -10.73 8.62
C GLU A 147 -13.55 -9.91 8.15
N ARG A 148 -13.73 -8.61 7.91
CA ARG A 148 -12.72 -7.68 7.41
C ARG A 148 -12.57 -6.44 8.30
N PRO A 149 -12.20 -6.61 9.58
CA PRO A 149 -12.11 -5.52 10.52
C PRO A 149 -10.78 -4.78 10.44
N ASN A 150 -10.84 -3.49 10.75
CA ASN A 150 -9.69 -2.62 10.94
C ASN A 150 -9.43 -2.45 12.44
N VAL A 151 -8.17 -2.44 12.87
CA VAL A 151 -7.79 -2.24 14.27
C VAL A 151 -7.01 -0.94 14.43
N ILE A 152 -7.46 -0.09 15.37
CA ILE A 152 -6.84 1.20 15.66
C ILE A 152 -6.37 1.26 17.10
N ALA A 153 -5.18 1.81 17.31
CA ALA A 153 -4.68 2.20 18.62
C ALA A 153 -4.09 3.60 18.58
N ARG A 154 -4.12 4.31 19.72
CA ARG A 154 -3.59 5.68 19.80
C ARG A 154 -2.81 5.90 21.09
N LEU A 155 -1.54 6.27 20.97
CA LEU A 155 -0.75 6.82 22.05
C LEU A 155 -0.91 8.33 22.07
N LYS A 156 -1.40 8.85 23.20
CA LYS A 156 -1.61 10.29 23.36
C LYS A 156 -0.33 11.04 23.62
N GLY A 157 -0.15 12.13 22.88
CA GLY A 157 0.87 13.14 23.10
C GLY A 157 0.29 14.40 23.73
N SER A 158 1.08 15.47 23.77
CA SER A 158 0.65 16.78 24.29
C SER A 158 -0.33 17.53 23.38
N GLY A 159 -0.52 17.09 22.13
CA GLY A 159 -1.34 17.76 21.13
C GLY A 159 -0.74 19.04 20.54
N ARG A 160 0.54 19.34 20.81
CA ARG A 160 1.24 20.50 20.22
C ARG A 160 1.43 20.42 18.72
N LYS A 161 1.52 19.17 18.18
CA LYS A 161 1.60 18.87 16.75
C LYS A 161 0.45 17.93 16.36
N ARG A 162 0.04 17.95 15.10
CA ARG A 162 -0.93 17.01 14.56
C ARG A 162 -0.37 15.59 14.63
N PRO A 163 -1.24 14.56 14.66
CA PRO A 163 -0.83 13.16 14.81
C PRO A 163 0.13 12.65 13.74
N LEU A 164 0.78 11.52 14.03
CA LEU A 164 1.50 10.65 13.10
C LEU A 164 0.74 9.32 13.00
N LEU A 165 0.45 8.88 11.78
CA LEU A 165 -0.18 7.60 11.47
C LEU A 165 0.90 6.57 11.09
N LEU A 166 0.86 5.40 11.69
CA LEU A 166 1.56 4.19 11.27
C LEU A 166 0.52 3.25 10.67
N LEU A 167 0.62 3.00 9.37
CA LEU A 167 -0.35 2.26 8.59
C LEU A 167 0.28 0.96 8.09
N GLY A 168 -0.43 -0.15 8.23
CA GLY A 168 -0.11 -1.43 7.64
C GLY A 168 -1.38 -2.25 7.40
N HIS A 169 -1.35 -3.16 6.43
CA HIS A 169 -2.51 -3.99 6.15
C HIS A 169 -2.39 -5.40 6.76
N THR A 170 -3.55 -5.95 7.12
CA THR A 170 -3.64 -7.26 7.77
C THR A 170 -3.96 -8.39 6.80
N ASP A 171 -4.53 -8.11 5.64
CA ASP A 171 -4.80 -9.13 4.62
C ASP A 171 -3.54 -9.57 3.89
N THR A 172 -3.67 -10.65 3.16
CA THR A 172 -2.65 -11.19 2.27
C THR A 172 -3.31 -11.74 1.01
N VAL A 173 -2.57 -11.81 -0.09
CA VAL A 173 -3.03 -12.54 -1.28
C VAL A 173 -3.16 -14.03 -0.98
N SER A 174 -4.04 -14.70 -1.72
CA SER A 174 -4.26 -16.15 -1.62
C SER A 174 -3.01 -16.94 -1.99
N VAL A 175 -2.95 -18.19 -1.55
CA VAL A 175 -1.84 -19.11 -1.78
C VAL A 175 -2.29 -20.43 -2.42
N ASP A 176 -1.40 -21.02 -3.23
CA ASP A 176 -1.45 -22.43 -3.59
C ASP A 176 -0.44 -23.18 -2.71
N ALA A 177 -0.91 -23.72 -1.59
CA ALA A 177 -0.06 -24.39 -0.61
C ALA A 177 0.76 -25.56 -1.18
N SER A 178 0.35 -26.15 -2.31
CA SER A 178 1.09 -27.24 -2.96
C SER A 178 2.42 -26.80 -3.57
N LYS A 179 2.61 -25.50 -3.79
CA LYS A 179 3.84 -24.91 -4.35
C LYS A 179 4.84 -24.49 -3.28
N TRP A 180 4.45 -24.48 -2.01
CA TRP A 180 5.29 -24.03 -0.92
C TRP A 180 6.17 -25.14 -0.37
N ARG A 181 7.47 -24.82 -0.16
CA ARG A 181 8.41 -25.72 0.53
C ARG A 181 8.04 -25.91 2.00
N PHE A 182 7.64 -24.84 2.67
CA PHE A 182 7.09 -24.84 4.03
C PHE A 182 5.61 -24.45 3.98
N PRO A 183 4.75 -24.89 4.90
CA PRO A 183 3.36 -24.43 4.91
C PRO A 183 3.31 -22.88 4.96
N PRO A 184 2.52 -22.22 4.09
CA PRO A 184 2.59 -20.77 3.87
C PRO A 184 2.29 -19.92 5.10
N PHE A 185 1.56 -20.44 6.07
CA PHE A 185 1.24 -19.77 7.34
C PHE A 185 1.92 -20.42 8.55
N SER A 186 3.05 -21.10 8.36
CA SER A 186 3.79 -21.73 9.46
C SER A 186 4.77 -20.80 10.17
N ALA A 187 5.16 -19.71 9.52
CA ALA A 187 6.24 -18.83 9.95
C ALA A 187 7.53 -19.61 10.24
N THR A 188 7.86 -20.55 9.35
CA THR A 188 9.03 -21.43 9.53
C THR A 188 10.32 -20.64 9.43
N ARG A 189 11.22 -20.89 10.38
CA ARG A 189 12.58 -20.33 10.37
C ARG A 189 13.53 -21.33 9.71
N ASP A 190 14.23 -20.89 8.67
CA ASP A 190 15.29 -21.68 8.02
C ASP A 190 16.40 -20.77 7.52
N SER A 191 17.64 -21.12 7.84
CA SER A 191 18.85 -20.41 7.36
C SER A 191 18.86 -18.90 7.64
N GLY A 192 18.30 -18.47 8.76
CA GLY A 192 18.20 -17.07 9.18
C GLY A 192 17.05 -16.28 8.57
N TYR A 193 16.18 -16.94 7.79
CA TYR A 193 14.97 -16.34 7.24
C TYR A 193 13.71 -16.88 7.94
N VAL A 194 12.69 -16.05 7.97
CA VAL A 194 11.31 -16.47 8.28
C VAL A 194 10.55 -16.57 6.97
N TYR A 195 9.98 -17.75 6.71
CA TYR A 195 9.18 -18.04 5.52
C TYR A 195 7.70 -17.98 5.85
N GLY A 196 6.93 -17.32 5.00
CA GLY A 196 5.48 -17.30 5.10
C GLY A 196 4.85 -16.27 4.18
N ARG A 197 3.58 -16.47 3.82
CA ARG A 197 2.79 -15.48 3.12
C ARG A 197 2.60 -14.26 4.01
N GLY A 198 2.83 -13.07 3.48
CA GLY A 198 2.81 -11.83 4.24
C GLY A 198 4.14 -11.51 4.95
N ALA A 199 5.19 -12.31 4.74
CA ALA A 199 6.47 -12.06 5.39
C ALA A 199 7.08 -10.69 5.04
N ILE A 200 6.88 -10.21 3.81
CA ILE A 200 7.30 -8.89 3.34
C ILE A 200 6.10 -7.97 3.14
N ASP A 201 4.93 -8.56 2.86
CA ASP A 201 3.73 -7.85 2.44
C ASP A 201 2.51 -8.29 3.27
N ASP A 202 2.21 -7.74 4.46
CA ASP A 202 2.78 -6.54 5.11
C ASP A 202 3.05 -6.78 6.62
N LYS A 203 3.32 -8.06 7.05
CA LYS A 203 3.45 -8.41 8.47
C LYS A 203 4.74 -7.87 9.11
N ASP A 204 5.77 -7.60 8.33
CA ASP A 204 7.00 -6.95 8.81
C ASP A 204 6.72 -5.49 9.21
N ASN A 205 5.96 -4.75 8.39
CA ASN A 205 5.57 -3.38 8.65
C ASN A 205 4.61 -3.30 9.85
N LEU A 206 3.58 -4.17 9.90
CA LEU A 206 2.70 -4.28 11.08
C LEU A 206 3.50 -4.56 12.36
N SER A 207 4.45 -5.51 12.29
CA SER A 207 5.29 -5.87 13.44
C SER A 207 6.16 -4.70 13.88
N ALA A 208 6.78 -3.99 12.93
CA ALA A 208 7.62 -2.85 13.23
C ALA A 208 6.83 -1.69 13.86
N ALA A 209 5.63 -1.41 13.34
CA ALA A 209 4.74 -0.40 13.88
C ALA A 209 4.26 -0.74 15.30
N LEU A 210 3.79 -1.97 15.53
CA LEU A 210 3.33 -2.45 16.84
C LEU A 210 4.46 -2.43 17.87
N MET A 211 5.64 -2.92 17.52
CA MET A 211 6.81 -2.88 18.41
C MET A 211 7.23 -1.46 18.73
N THR A 212 7.17 -0.55 17.77
CA THR A 212 7.47 0.88 17.99
C THR A 212 6.50 1.51 19.01
N LEU A 213 5.19 1.26 18.87
CA LEU A 213 4.20 1.72 19.87
C LEU A 213 4.52 1.18 21.26
N LEU A 214 4.79 -0.11 21.36
CA LEU A 214 5.13 -0.78 22.60
C LEU A 214 6.35 -0.17 23.26
N LEU A 215 7.41 0.03 22.51
CA LEU A 215 8.67 0.59 23.01
C LEU A 215 8.48 2.03 23.50
N ILE A 216 7.77 2.87 22.74
CA ILE A 216 7.43 4.24 23.15
C ILE A 216 6.66 4.25 24.47
N LYS A 217 5.67 3.35 24.61
CA LYS A 217 4.89 3.20 25.83
C LYS A 217 5.75 2.76 27.02
N ARG A 218 6.58 1.72 26.84
CA ARG A 218 7.46 1.16 27.89
C ARG A 218 8.53 2.16 28.34
N GLN A 219 9.14 2.87 27.39
CA GLN A 219 10.16 3.87 27.64
C GLN A 219 9.57 5.20 28.15
N LYS A 220 8.23 5.31 28.18
CA LYS A 220 7.54 6.55 28.57
C LYS A 220 8.05 7.77 27.81
N VAL A 221 8.30 7.62 26.50
CA VAL A 221 8.79 8.70 25.66
C VAL A 221 7.78 9.84 25.68
N PRO A 222 8.19 11.07 26.09
CA PRO A 222 7.28 12.22 26.03
C PRO A 222 7.00 12.57 24.56
N LEU A 223 5.72 12.76 24.20
CA LEU A 223 5.27 12.96 22.83
C LEU A 223 4.68 14.37 22.62
N ASP A 224 5.04 15.03 21.52
CA ASP A 224 4.45 16.29 21.06
C ASP A 224 3.16 16.09 20.26
N ARG A 225 3.01 14.92 19.64
CA ARG A 225 1.86 14.51 18.82
C ARG A 225 1.37 13.14 19.24
N ASP A 226 0.11 12.88 18.97
CA ASP A 226 -0.42 11.53 19.07
C ASP A 226 0.26 10.63 18.04
N ILE A 227 0.46 9.36 18.37
CA ILE A 227 0.83 8.32 17.41
C ILE A 227 -0.36 7.41 17.26
N ILE A 228 -0.84 7.25 16.02
CA ILE A 228 -1.95 6.40 15.64
C ILE A 228 -1.36 5.17 14.95
N PHE A 229 -1.81 3.99 15.33
CA PHE A 229 -1.61 2.76 14.58
C PHE A 229 -2.93 2.39 13.91
N LEU A 230 -2.88 2.07 12.63
CA LEU A 230 -3.97 1.46 11.88
C LEU A 230 -3.46 0.17 11.24
N GLY A 231 -3.98 -0.98 11.71
CA GLY A 231 -3.93 -2.23 10.98
C GLY A 231 -5.21 -2.36 10.17
N GLU A 232 -5.14 -2.09 8.89
CA GLU A 232 -6.30 -2.08 8.02
C GLU A 232 -6.54 -3.41 7.34
N SER A 233 -7.73 -3.60 6.78
CA SER A 233 -8.13 -4.78 6.03
C SER A 233 -8.26 -4.47 4.55
N GLY A 234 -8.06 -5.48 3.69
CA GLY A 234 -8.48 -5.44 2.31
C GLY A 234 -7.64 -4.61 1.36
N GLU A 235 -6.40 -4.26 1.67
CA GLU A 235 -5.48 -3.56 0.76
C GLU A 235 -5.34 -4.31 -0.56
N GLU A 236 -5.17 -5.62 -0.51
CA GLU A 236 -4.90 -6.54 -1.61
C GLU A 236 -6.06 -6.73 -2.61
N GLY A 237 -7.17 -6.05 -2.40
CA GLY A 237 -8.27 -6.13 -3.37
C GLY A 237 -9.65 -5.68 -2.86
N ALA A 238 -9.75 -5.21 -1.63
CA ALA A 238 -11.00 -4.80 -1.02
C ALA A 238 -10.86 -3.51 -0.18
N SER A 239 -10.00 -2.55 -0.62
CA SER A 239 -9.69 -1.31 0.12
C SER A 239 -10.93 -0.47 0.51
N GLN A 240 -12.11 -0.72 -0.10
CA GLN A 240 -13.38 -0.14 0.34
C GLN A 240 -13.87 -0.65 1.70
N LEU A 241 -13.25 -1.72 2.24
CA LEU A 241 -13.51 -2.27 3.58
C LEU A 241 -12.44 -1.83 4.60
N GLY A 242 -11.24 -1.49 4.12
CA GLY A 242 -10.11 -0.94 4.86
C GLY A 242 -10.08 0.58 4.82
N ILE A 243 -9.03 1.15 4.20
CA ILE A 243 -8.80 2.59 4.18
C ILE A 243 -9.99 3.38 3.61
N GLY A 244 -10.68 2.85 2.61
CA GLY A 244 -11.87 3.48 2.04
C GLY A 244 -13.00 3.65 3.06
N TYR A 245 -13.26 2.63 3.88
CA TYR A 245 -14.23 2.69 4.96
C TYR A 245 -13.78 3.64 6.07
N MET A 246 -12.52 3.56 6.48
CA MET A 246 -11.96 4.43 7.52
C MET A 246 -12.04 5.91 7.10
N ILE A 247 -11.77 6.22 5.85
CA ILE A 247 -11.86 7.58 5.31
C ILE A 247 -13.32 8.07 5.21
N ALA A 248 -14.24 7.19 4.81
CA ALA A 248 -15.62 7.57 4.59
C ALA A 248 -16.40 7.80 5.90
N GLU A 249 -16.16 6.96 6.91
CA GLU A 249 -16.99 6.91 8.12
C GLU A 249 -16.23 7.22 9.42
N HIS A 250 -14.89 7.04 9.44
CA HIS A 250 -14.06 7.15 10.64
C HIS A 250 -12.81 8.01 10.47
N TYR A 251 -12.79 8.95 9.52
CA TYR A 251 -11.62 9.77 9.23
C TYR A 251 -11.02 10.48 10.46
N PRO A 252 -11.79 11.01 11.41
CA PRO A 252 -11.23 11.65 12.61
C PRO A 252 -10.34 10.73 13.45
N GLU A 253 -10.53 9.42 13.37
CA GLU A 253 -9.72 8.44 14.10
C GLU A 253 -8.33 8.27 13.50
N ILE A 254 -8.17 8.56 12.19
CA ILE A 254 -6.92 8.38 11.44
C ILE A 254 -6.34 9.71 10.92
N ASP A 255 -7.03 10.85 11.13
CA ASP A 255 -6.53 12.15 10.65
C ASP A 255 -5.19 12.50 11.29
N ALA A 256 -4.18 12.69 10.45
CA ALA A 256 -2.80 12.92 10.85
C ALA A 256 -2.11 13.93 9.93
N ASP A 257 -0.97 14.44 10.37
CA ASP A 257 -0.08 15.28 9.57
C ASP A 257 0.81 14.42 8.67
N TYR A 258 1.34 13.37 9.25
CA TYR A 258 2.24 12.42 8.62
C TYR A 258 1.68 11.00 8.64
N CYS A 259 1.99 10.24 7.60
CA CYS A 259 1.75 8.81 7.53
C CYS A 259 3.03 8.08 7.10
N ILE A 260 3.32 6.96 7.76
CA ILE A 260 4.37 6.01 7.40
C ILE A 260 3.67 4.69 7.13
N ALA A 261 3.91 4.11 5.95
CA ALA A 261 3.31 2.86 5.51
C ALA A 261 4.31 2.05 4.69
N GLU A 262 3.83 0.97 4.08
CA GLU A 262 4.57 0.16 3.10
C GLU A 262 4.93 0.92 1.82
N GLY A 263 5.70 0.31 0.91
CA GLY A 263 5.92 0.77 -0.46
C GLY A 263 7.33 1.25 -0.77
N GLY A 264 8.20 1.40 0.22
CA GLY A 264 9.64 1.54 0.06
C GLY A 264 10.35 0.21 0.26
N ASP A 265 11.56 0.07 -0.28
CA ASP A 265 12.39 -1.12 -0.10
C ASP A 265 13.78 -0.69 0.38
N THR A 266 14.35 -1.41 1.31
CA THR A 266 15.80 -1.36 1.55
C THR A 266 16.44 -2.51 0.78
N ILE A 267 17.38 -2.21 -0.12
CA ILE A 267 17.91 -3.17 -1.08
C ILE A 267 19.21 -3.79 -0.57
N ARG A 268 19.20 -5.10 -0.41
CA ARG A 268 20.41 -5.91 -0.21
C ARG A 268 20.82 -6.57 -1.51
N GLU A 269 22.10 -6.52 -1.80
CA GLU A 269 22.72 -7.21 -2.93
C GLU A 269 23.95 -7.95 -2.43
N ARG A 270 24.03 -9.24 -2.71
CA ARG A 270 25.14 -10.11 -2.28
C ARG A 270 25.41 -10.07 -0.78
N GLY A 271 24.32 -9.96 0.00
CA GLY A 271 24.38 -9.95 1.46
C GLY A 271 24.67 -8.58 2.11
N GLU A 272 24.86 -7.51 1.33
CA GLU A 272 25.11 -6.16 1.82
C GLU A 272 23.97 -5.21 1.47
N VAL A 273 23.55 -4.38 2.41
CA VAL A 273 22.59 -3.30 2.13
C VAL A 273 23.27 -2.24 1.28
N ARG A 274 22.66 -1.89 0.14
CA ARG A 274 23.21 -0.95 -0.84
C ARG A 274 22.62 0.44 -0.75
N TYR A 275 21.31 0.52 -0.62
CA TYR A 275 20.54 1.76 -0.48
C TYR A 275 19.14 1.44 0.04
N ALA A 276 18.45 2.45 0.55
CA ALA A 276 17.02 2.37 0.84
C ALA A 276 16.25 3.24 -0.15
N THR A 277 15.08 2.77 -0.58
CA THR A 277 14.11 3.58 -1.29
C THR A 277 13.02 4.04 -0.34
N VAL A 278 12.55 5.27 -0.52
CA VAL A 278 11.41 5.83 0.18
C VAL A 278 10.37 6.23 -0.84
N GLN A 279 9.22 5.57 -0.81
CA GLN A 279 8.14 5.90 -1.73
C GLN A 279 7.58 7.28 -1.41
N THR A 280 7.66 8.19 -2.38
CA THR A 280 7.12 9.54 -2.29
C THR A 280 5.96 9.78 -3.23
N ILE A 281 5.79 8.92 -4.21
CA ILE A 281 4.72 8.95 -5.21
C ILE A 281 4.48 7.53 -5.73
N GLU A 282 3.31 7.29 -6.32
CA GLU A 282 2.95 6.01 -6.93
C GLU A 282 2.26 6.22 -8.26
N LYS A 283 2.36 5.22 -9.14
CA LYS A 283 1.64 5.21 -10.41
C LYS A 283 0.14 5.03 -10.19
N ILE A 284 -0.64 5.52 -11.15
CA ILE A 284 -2.10 5.48 -11.08
C ILE A 284 -2.57 4.23 -11.85
N PRO A 285 -3.12 3.21 -11.16
CA PRO A 285 -3.71 2.06 -11.82
C PRO A 285 -4.93 2.48 -12.63
N GLN A 286 -4.98 2.08 -13.90
CA GLN A 286 -6.07 2.38 -14.80
C GLN A 286 -6.30 1.19 -15.72
N GLY A 287 -7.45 0.54 -15.63
CA GLY A 287 -7.82 -0.51 -16.58
C GLY A 287 -8.25 0.11 -17.92
N VAL A 288 -7.74 -0.41 -19.03
CA VAL A 288 -8.21 -0.08 -20.38
C VAL A 288 -8.75 -1.33 -21.06
N GLU A 289 -9.84 -1.21 -21.75
CA GLU A 289 -10.46 -2.28 -22.53
C GLU A 289 -10.42 -1.93 -24.02
N LEU A 290 -9.98 -2.89 -24.81
CA LEU A 290 -10.09 -2.88 -26.28
C LEU A 290 -11.24 -3.77 -26.66
N VAL A 291 -12.17 -3.26 -27.49
CA VAL A 291 -13.31 -4.03 -27.99
C VAL A 291 -13.29 -3.98 -29.52
N ALA A 292 -12.96 -5.10 -30.13
CA ALA A 292 -13.00 -5.26 -31.58
C ALA A 292 -14.38 -5.76 -32.02
N HIS A 293 -14.99 -5.10 -32.99
CA HIS A 293 -16.26 -5.45 -33.56
C HIS A 293 -16.13 -5.99 -34.97
N GLY A 294 -17.01 -6.93 -35.34
CA GLY A 294 -17.01 -7.52 -36.67
C GLY A 294 -18.31 -8.25 -37.00
N THR A 295 -18.33 -8.84 -38.18
CA THR A 295 -19.46 -9.64 -38.64
C THR A 295 -19.27 -11.09 -38.22
N SER A 296 -20.27 -11.65 -37.52
CA SER A 296 -20.28 -13.07 -37.20
C SER A 296 -20.57 -13.93 -38.43
N GLY A 297 -20.04 -15.17 -38.44
CA GLY A 297 -20.22 -16.06 -39.59
C GLY A 297 -19.68 -17.46 -39.39
N HIS A 298 -19.81 -18.27 -40.45
CA HIS A 298 -19.28 -19.62 -40.46
C HIS A 298 -17.76 -19.60 -40.69
N GLY A 299 -16.98 -20.28 -39.85
CA GLY A 299 -15.52 -20.28 -39.89
C GLY A 299 -14.88 -20.76 -41.21
N SER A 300 -15.63 -21.56 -42.02
CA SER A 300 -15.18 -21.97 -43.36
C SER A 300 -15.23 -20.86 -44.43
N VAL A 301 -15.89 -19.73 -44.11
CA VAL A 301 -15.97 -18.52 -44.95
C VAL A 301 -15.25 -17.40 -44.25
N PRO A 302 -13.91 -17.26 -44.43
CA PRO A 302 -13.13 -16.25 -43.66
C PRO A 302 -13.56 -14.84 -44.03
N LEU A 303 -13.88 -14.03 -43.01
CA LEU A 303 -14.25 -12.62 -43.16
C LEU A 303 -13.08 -11.71 -42.79
N LYS A 304 -12.86 -10.65 -43.60
CA LYS A 304 -11.86 -9.63 -43.27
C LYS A 304 -12.19 -8.87 -41.99
N SER A 305 -13.48 -8.79 -41.64
CA SER A 305 -14.01 -8.17 -40.42
C SER A 305 -13.97 -9.11 -39.21
N ASN A 306 -13.13 -10.15 -39.20
CA ASN A 306 -13.04 -11.03 -38.03
C ASN A 306 -12.45 -10.27 -36.82
N PRO A 307 -13.22 -10.06 -35.75
CA PRO A 307 -12.79 -9.22 -34.64
C PRO A 307 -11.62 -9.81 -33.84
N ILE A 308 -11.43 -11.14 -33.84
CA ILE A 308 -10.26 -11.75 -33.22
C ILE A 308 -8.98 -11.34 -33.96
N ALA A 309 -9.03 -11.29 -35.30
CA ALA A 309 -7.87 -10.86 -36.10
C ALA A 309 -7.59 -9.37 -35.88
N SER A 310 -8.64 -8.51 -35.96
CA SER A 310 -8.50 -7.06 -35.69
C SER A 310 -7.92 -6.80 -34.31
N LEU A 311 -8.42 -7.48 -33.26
CA LEU A 311 -7.92 -7.34 -31.90
C LEU A 311 -6.47 -7.82 -31.76
N GLY A 312 -6.11 -8.94 -32.41
CA GLY A 312 -4.73 -9.43 -32.42
C GLY A 312 -3.75 -8.44 -33.03
N PHE A 313 -4.12 -7.81 -34.16
CA PHE A 313 -3.33 -6.74 -34.76
C PHE A 313 -3.28 -5.48 -33.89
N ALA A 314 -4.37 -5.11 -33.25
CA ALA A 314 -4.42 -3.97 -32.34
C ALA A 314 -3.46 -4.15 -31.15
N VAL A 315 -3.52 -5.31 -30.49
CA VAL A 315 -2.63 -5.65 -29.38
C VAL A 315 -1.16 -5.72 -29.84
N GLY A 316 -0.89 -6.28 -31.03
CA GLY A 316 0.46 -6.33 -31.58
C GLY A 316 1.06 -4.95 -31.90
N ARG A 317 0.26 -4.04 -32.49
CA ARG A 317 0.68 -2.64 -32.73
C ARG A 317 0.90 -1.91 -31.43
N PHE A 318 0.00 -2.11 -30.48
CA PHE A 318 0.08 -1.51 -29.16
C PHE A 318 1.29 -2.02 -28.37
N ALA A 319 1.63 -3.31 -28.44
CA ALA A 319 2.81 -3.87 -27.76
C ALA A 319 4.14 -3.29 -28.27
N SER A 320 4.16 -2.74 -29.49
CA SER A 320 5.33 -2.04 -30.04
C SER A 320 5.32 -0.52 -29.78
N TRP A 321 4.23 0.02 -29.25
CA TRP A 321 4.14 1.45 -28.92
C TRP A 321 4.82 1.74 -27.59
N GLN A 322 5.58 2.82 -27.54
CA GLN A 322 6.27 3.26 -26.36
C GLN A 322 5.69 4.60 -25.88
N PRO A 323 5.12 4.66 -24.66
CA PRO A 323 4.68 5.92 -24.07
C PRO A 323 5.83 6.92 -23.90
N PRO A 324 5.53 8.24 -23.90
CA PRO A 324 6.55 9.27 -23.67
C PRO A 324 7.26 9.11 -22.32
N ILE A 325 8.56 9.42 -22.30
CA ILE A 325 9.33 9.52 -21.06
C ILE A 325 8.86 10.75 -20.28
N ARG A 326 8.63 10.58 -18.99
CA ARG A 326 8.24 11.65 -18.06
C ARG A 326 9.10 11.57 -16.81
N ILE A 327 9.81 12.66 -16.53
CA ILE A 327 10.69 12.78 -15.37
C ILE A 327 10.11 13.84 -14.46
N ASP A 328 9.84 13.48 -13.21
CA ASP A 328 9.50 14.40 -12.12
C ASP A 328 10.68 14.58 -11.15
N GLU A 329 10.48 15.31 -10.05
CA GLU A 329 11.52 15.54 -9.05
C GLU A 329 11.96 14.24 -8.37
N THR A 330 11.01 13.34 -8.08
CA THR A 330 11.26 12.03 -7.46
C THR A 330 12.12 11.17 -8.35
N THR A 331 11.68 10.89 -9.57
CA THR A 331 12.37 10.02 -10.51
C THR A 331 13.70 10.62 -10.96
N GLY A 332 13.76 11.92 -11.18
CA GLY A 332 15.01 12.63 -11.48
C GLY A 332 16.02 12.52 -10.34
N THR A 333 15.59 12.65 -9.09
CA THR A 333 16.49 12.51 -7.93
C THR A 333 16.87 11.05 -7.72
N TYR A 334 15.95 10.10 -7.93
CA TYR A 334 16.21 8.68 -7.89
C TYR A 334 17.37 8.32 -8.82
N PHE A 335 17.27 8.60 -10.12
CA PHE A 335 18.31 8.24 -11.09
C PHE A 335 19.63 8.98 -10.88
N ARG A 336 19.61 10.24 -10.42
CA ARG A 336 20.85 10.94 -10.04
C ARG A 336 21.59 10.24 -8.90
N ARG A 337 20.86 9.87 -7.83
CA ARG A 337 21.44 9.17 -6.67
C ARG A 337 21.87 7.74 -7.02
N LEU A 338 21.07 7.02 -7.78
CA LEU A 338 21.38 5.67 -8.23
C LEU A 338 22.67 5.63 -9.09
N ALA A 339 22.84 6.60 -9.97
CA ALA A 339 24.05 6.74 -10.78
C ALA A 339 25.33 6.95 -9.97
N MET A 340 25.24 7.46 -8.74
CA MET A 340 26.41 7.59 -7.84
C MET A 340 26.81 6.26 -7.20
N LEU A 341 25.90 5.28 -7.17
CA LEU A 341 26.10 3.99 -6.50
C LEU A 341 26.48 2.87 -7.47
N ALA A 342 26.21 3.09 -8.76
CA ALA A 342 26.37 2.08 -9.80
C ALA A 342 27.80 2.04 -10.38
N PRO A 343 28.23 0.90 -10.94
CA PRO A 343 29.43 0.83 -11.75
C PRO A 343 29.42 1.82 -12.93
N PRO A 344 30.57 2.25 -13.45
CA PRO A 344 30.66 3.34 -14.43
C PRO A 344 29.73 3.23 -15.63
N ASP A 345 29.64 2.05 -16.24
CA ASP A 345 28.81 1.82 -17.43
C ASP A 345 27.31 1.92 -17.14
N GLN A 346 26.88 1.37 -16.01
CA GLN A 346 25.49 1.44 -15.55
C GLN A 346 25.15 2.86 -15.06
N ALA A 347 26.09 3.50 -14.38
CA ALA A 347 25.98 4.87 -13.95
C ALA A 347 25.75 5.84 -15.13
N GLN A 348 26.42 5.60 -16.27
CA GLN A 348 26.19 6.41 -17.48
C GLN A 348 24.77 6.23 -17.99
N ARG A 349 24.24 5.01 -18.06
CA ARG A 349 22.86 4.75 -18.50
C ARG A 349 21.84 5.47 -17.62
N TYR A 350 22.01 5.44 -16.30
CA TYR A 350 21.12 6.16 -15.38
C TYR A 350 21.18 7.69 -15.57
N ARG A 351 22.35 8.24 -15.91
CA ARG A 351 22.48 9.65 -16.28
C ARG A 351 21.79 9.95 -17.61
N ASP A 352 21.90 9.04 -18.58
CA ASP A 352 21.32 9.21 -19.92
C ASP A 352 19.79 9.18 -19.88
N VAL A 353 19.15 8.49 -18.91
CA VAL A 353 17.70 8.60 -18.67
C VAL A 353 17.28 10.07 -18.49
N LEU A 354 18.14 10.88 -17.89
CA LEU A 354 17.89 12.30 -17.58
C LEU A 354 18.47 13.25 -18.65
N SER A 355 18.95 12.69 -19.77
CA SER A 355 19.57 13.48 -20.85
C SER A 355 18.55 14.45 -21.48
N PRO A 356 18.94 15.69 -21.76
CA PRO A 356 18.13 16.59 -22.57
C PRO A 356 18.05 16.18 -24.05
N ASP A 357 18.95 15.30 -24.52
CA ASP A 357 18.84 14.68 -25.85
C ASP A 357 17.81 13.55 -25.81
N PRO A 358 16.66 13.69 -26.52
CA PRO A 358 15.62 12.66 -26.53
C PRO A 358 16.09 11.30 -27.07
N LYS A 359 17.10 11.26 -27.93
CA LYS A 359 17.63 10.00 -28.47
C LYS A 359 18.43 9.25 -27.41
N ALA A 360 19.28 9.94 -26.68
CA ALA A 360 20.03 9.36 -25.58
C ALA A 360 19.11 8.87 -24.47
N ALA A 361 18.12 9.68 -24.07
CA ALA A 361 17.13 9.30 -23.06
C ALA A 361 16.31 8.07 -23.49
N SER A 362 15.83 8.05 -24.77
CA SER A 362 15.07 6.90 -25.26
C SER A 362 15.92 5.62 -25.29
N ALA A 363 17.14 5.69 -25.79
CA ALA A 363 18.04 4.52 -25.85
C ALA A 363 18.34 3.97 -24.44
N ALA A 364 18.53 4.85 -23.45
CA ALA A 364 18.73 4.44 -22.06
C ALA A 364 17.49 3.76 -21.47
N VAL A 365 16.30 4.33 -21.67
CA VAL A 365 15.05 3.75 -21.15
C VAL A 365 14.68 2.46 -21.89
N ASP A 366 14.96 2.33 -23.18
CA ASP A 366 14.75 1.11 -23.94
C ASP A 366 15.67 -0.02 -23.44
N TRP A 367 16.93 0.30 -23.11
CA TRP A 367 17.82 -0.65 -22.45
C TRP A 367 17.30 -1.08 -21.07
N LEU A 368 16.80 -0.11 -20.25
CA LEU A 368 16.20 -0.43 -18.97
C LEU A 368 14.97 -1.32 -19.11
N TRP A 369 14.17 -1.13 -20.17
CA TRP A 369 13.00 -1.96 -20.45
C TRP A 369 13.35 -3.44 -20.60
N GLU A 370 14.47 -3.71 -21.23
CA GLU A 370 14.93 -5.08 -21.47
C GLU A 370 15.65 -5.71 -20.25
N HIS A 371 16.33 -4.89 -19.45
CA HIS A 371 17.23 -5.39 -18.40
C HIS A 371 16.78 -5.04 -16.98
N GLU A 372 16.12 -3.91 -16.80
CA GLU A 372 15.67 -3.38 -15.52
C GLU A 372 14.24 -2.81 -15.65
N PRO A 373 13.22 -3.64 -15.95
CA PRO A 373 11.89 -3.17 -16.33
C PRO A 373 11.18 -2.33 -15.26
N ARG A 374 11.50 -2.54 -13.96
CA ARG A 374 11.00 -1.69 -12.87
C ARG A 374 11.47 -0.24 -13.03
N HIS A 375 12.75 -0.02 -13.35
CA HIS A 375 13.31 1.32 -13.59
C HIS A 375 12.70 1.99 -14.83
N ALA A 376 12.53 1.25 -15.93
CA ALA A 376 11.85 1.76 -17.11
C ALA A 376 10.40 2.17 -16.80
N SER A 377 9.70 1.36 -16.00
CA SER A 377 8.33 1.63 -15.57
C SER A 377 8.19 2.90 -14.72
N MET A 378 9.21 3.31 -13.97
CA MET A 378 9.17 4.55 -13.19
C MET A 378 9.10 5.82 -14.05
N VAL A 379 9.54 5.78 -15.29
CA VAL A 379 9.68 6.96 -16.16
C VAL A 379 8.74 6.96 -17.37
N ARG A 380 7.92 5.92 -17.53
CA ARG A 380 6.90 5.82 -18.58
C ARG A 380 5.59 5.26 -18.00
N THR A 381 4.45 5.64 -18.56
CA THR A 381 3.21 4.88 -18.35
C THR A 381 3.44 3.47 -18.88
N SER A 382 3.23 2.46 -18.03
CA SER A 382 3.37 1.06 -18.42
C SER A 382 2.02 0.48 -18.79
N VAL A 383 2.01 -0.43 -19.76
CA VAL A 383 0.80 -1.09 -20.22
C VAL A 383 1.09 -2.56 -20.51
N SER A 384 0.26 -3.42 -19.91
CA SER A 384 0.36 -4.86 -20.07
C SER A 384 -0.98 -5.45 -20.54
N PRO A 385 -1.04 -6.10 -21.71
CA PRO A 385 -2.22 -6.82 -22.17
C PRO A 385 -2.33 -8.16 -21.43
N ASN A 386 -3.18 -8.23 -20.39
CA ASN A 386 -3.22 -9.39 -19.49
C ASN A 386 -4.36 -10.36 -19.79
N ILE A 387 -5.46 -9.90 -20.43
CA ILE A 387 -6.61 -10.73 -20.75
C ILE A 387 -6.98 -10.54 -22.22
N PHE A 388 -7.21 -11.64 -22.94
CA PHE A 388 -7.66 -11.66 -24.32
C PHE A 388 -8.79 -12.69 -24.44
N THR A 389 -9.97 -12.26 -24.92
CA THR A 389 -11.15 -13.12 -25.05
C THR A 389 -11.79 -12.94 -26.41
N GLY A 390 -12.29 -14.02 -27.02
CA GLY A 390 -12.99 -13.97 -28.28
C GLY A 390 -13.34 -15.36 -28.79
N GLY A 391 -14.55 -15.49 -29.35
CA GLY A 391 -15.06 -16.75 -29.87
C GLY A 391 -15.40 -17.79 -28.80
N TYR A 392 -16.20 -18.78 -29.20
CA TYR A 392 -16.65 -19.88 -28.33
C TYR A 392 -16.63 -21.23 -29.03
N ARG A 393 -16.42 -21.25 -30.36
CA ARG A 393 -16.27 -22.47 -31.16
C ARG A 393 -15.32 -22.23 -32.35
N SER A 394 -14.55 -23.20 -32.72
CA SER A 394 -13.58 -23.12 -33.82
C SER A 394 -14.18 -22.86 -35.20
N ASN A 395 -15.44 -23.26 -35.43
CA ASN A 395 -16.14 -23.08 -36.70
C ASN A 395 -17.08 -21.85 -36.74
N VAL A 396 -16.99 -20.95 -35.75
CA VAL A 396 -17.83 -19.72 -35.67
C VAL A 396 -16.93 -18.50 -35.56
N ILE A 397 -17.10 -17.54 -36.48
CA ILE A 397 -16.52 -16.20 -36.37
C ILE A 397 -17.41 -15.43 -35.38
N PRO A 398 -16.89 -14.89 -34.25
CA PRO A 398 -17.67 -14.10 -33.33
C PRO A 398 -17.96 -12.71 -33.89
N SER A 399 -18.93 -11.99 -33.31
CA SER A 399 -19.19 -10.58 -33.62
C SER A 399 -18.31 -9.61 -32.83
N GLU A 400 -17.64 -10.10 -31.77
CA GLU A 400 -16.86 -9.28 -30.86
C GLU A 400 -15.67 -10.07 -30.29
N ALA A 401 -14.57 -9.36 -30.02
CA ALA A 401 -13.43 -9.83 -29.24
C ALA A 401 -12.93 -8.72 -28.33
N ARG A 402 -12.43 -9.05 -27.13
CA ARG A 402 -12.02 -8.09 -26.11
C ARG A 402 -10.62 -8.38 -25.59
N ALA A 403 -9.85 -7.32 -25.29
CA ALA A 403 -8.63 -7.41 -24.49
C ALA A 403 -8.69 -6.43 -23.32
N ARG A 404 -8.18 -6.85 -22.17
CA ARG A 404 -7.96 -5.98 -21.01
C ARG A 404 -6.49 -5.69 -20.85
N LEU A 405 -6.20 -4.40 -20.72
CA LEU A 405 -4.86 -3.87 -20.50
C LEU A 405 -4.78 -3.36 -19.06
N ASP A 406 -3.77 -3.80 -18.32
CA ASP A 406 -3.35 -3.15 -17.08
C ASP A 406 -2.48 -1.96 -17.44
N VAL A 407 -2.97 -0.78 -17.17
CA VAL A 407 -2.27 0.48 -17.42
C VAL A 407 -1.88 1.09 -16.08
N ARG A 408 -0.60 1.44 -15.95
CA ARG A 408 -0.07 2.15 -14.78
C ARG A 408 0.44 3.51 -15.25
N MET A 409 -0.39 4.54 -15.09
CA MET A 409 -0.11 5.90 -15.56
C MET A 409 0.93 6.58 -14.67
N VAL A 410 1.82 7.34 -15.28
CA VAL A 410 2.66 8.27 -14.53
C VAL A 410 1.77 9.39 -13.96
N PRO A 411 1.95 9.78 -12.69
CA PRO A 411 1.17 10.85 -12.09
C PRO A 411 1.22 12.15 -12.90
N GLY A 412 0.08 12.82 -13.03
CA GLY A 412 -0.06 14.04 -13.84
C GLY A 412 -0.32 13.80 -15.33
N GLU A 413 -0.37 12.56 -15.79
CA GLU A 413 -0.82 12.24 -17.14
C GLU A 413 -2.35 12.30 -17.24
N ASP A 414 -2.85 12.89 -18.35
CA ASP A 414 -4.29 12.95 -18.62
C ASP A 414 -4.77 11.63 -19.23
N GLY A 415 -5.73 10.99 -18.56
CA GLY A 415 -6.26 9.69 -18.99
C GLY A 415 -6.98 9.74 -20.34
N ALA A 416 -7.68 10.83 -20.66
CA ALA A 416 -8.33 10.98 -21.96
C ALA A 416 -7.30 11.13 -23.08
N ALA A 417 -6.25 11.93 -22.83
CA ALA A 417 -5.13 12.05 -23.77
C ALA A 417 -4.41 10.71 -23.97
N LEU A 418 -4.29 9.88 -22.93
CA LEU A 418 -3.71 8.54 -23.03
C LEU A 418 -4.57 7.63 -23.92
N LEU A 419 -5.89 7.60 -23.74
CA LEU A 419 -6.78 6.82 -24.62
C LEU A 419 -6.63 7.23 -26.09
N GLU A 420 -6.50 8.53 -26.37
CA GLU A 420 -6.26 9.03 -27.72
C GLU A 420 -4.89 8.59 -28.29
N GLN A 421 -3.86 8.52 -27.45
CA GLN A 421 -2.56 7.99 -27.86
C GLN A 421 -2.65 6.50 -28.19
N ILE A 422 -3.38 5.73 -27.38
CA ILE A 422 -3.61 4.30 -27.60
C ILE A 422 -4.40 4.10 -28.91
N ARG A 423 -5.48 4.86 -29.14
CA ARG A 423 -6.26 4.80 -30.40
C ARG A 423 -5.38 5.05 -31.63
N ARG A 424 -4.54 6.07 -31.56
CA ARG A 424 -3.58 6.38 -32.62
C ARG A 424 -2.54 5.28 -32.87
N ALA A 425 -2.03 4.67 -31.78
CA ALA A 425 -1.09 3.56 -31.89
C ALA A 425 -1.74 2.32 -32.51
N ILE A 426 -2.97 2.01 -32.14
CA ILE A 426 -3.75 0.90 -32.70
C ILE A 426 -4.13 1.17 -34.16
N ASN A 427 -4.55 2.40 -34.50
CA ASN A 427 -4.94 2.82 -35.85
C ASN A 427 -5.88 1.83 -36.54
N ASP A 428 -6.94 1.42 -35.86
CA ASP A 428 -7.99 0.53 -36.39
C ASP A 428 -9.38 1.01 -35.90
N PRO A 429 -10.22 1.53 -36.80
CA PRO A 429 -11.54 2.07 -36.41
C PRO A 429 -12.55 0.99 -36.01
N SER A 430 -12.26 -0.30 -36.24
CA SER A 430 -13.10 -1.41 -35.77
C SER A 430 -12.81 -1.81 -34.33
N VAL A 431 -11.85 -1.13 -33.65
CA VAL A 431 -11.46 -1.41 -32.28
C VAL A 431 -11.74 -0.19 -31.41
N ASP A 432 -12.73 -0.30 -30.55
CA ASP A 432 -13.01 0.70 -29.54
C ASP A 432 -11.96 0.63 -28.41
N VAL A 433 -11.54 1.81 -27.94
CA VAL A 433 -10.61 1.97 -26.82
C VAL A 433 -11.30 2.75 -25.71
N GLN A 434 -11.48 2.15 -24.57
CA GLN A 434 -12.19 2.75 -23.45
C GLN A 434 -11.59 2.37 -22.11
N PHE A 435 -11.90 3.12 -21.06
CA PHE A 435 -11.58 2.67 -19.71
C PHE A 435 -12.41 1.44 -19.36
N ALA A 436 -11.81 0.47 -18.68
CA ALA A 436 -12.51 -0.70 -18.20
C ALA A 436 -13.59 -0.30 -17.18
N ALA A 437 -14.72 -1.00 -17.20
CA ALA A 437 -15.78 -0.77 -16.21
C ALA A 437 -15.26 -0.96 -14.78
N GLY A 438 -15.60 -0.02 -13.89
CA GLY A 438 -15.13 -0.02 -12.50
C GLY A 438 -13.74 0.58 -12.29
N ALA A 439 -13.02 0.92 -13.35
CA ALA A 439 -11.80 1.70 -13.26
C ALA A 439 -12.16 3.17 -12.96
N GLY A 440 -12.33 3.49 -11.68
CA GLY A 440 -12.53 4.88 -11.25
C GLY A 440 -11.28 5.72 -11.59
N ALA A 441 -11.46 6.89 -12.21
CA ALA A 441 -10.37 7.81 -12.39
C ALA A 441 -9.83 8.24 -11.01
N ARG A 442 -8.61 7.84 -10.68
CA ARG A 442 -7.92 8.39 -9.51
C ARG A 442 -7.35 9.76 -9.91
N PRO A 443 -7.62 10.85 -9.16
CA PRO A 443 -6.99 12.13 -9.44
C PRO A 443 -5.47 12.03 -9.25
N ALA A 444 -4.73 12.79 -10.05
CA ALA A 444 -3.31 12.93 -9.85
C ALA A 444 -3.04 13.62 -8.51
N ILE A 445 -2.15 13.04 -7.71
CA ILE A 445 -1.74 13.59 -6.44
C ILE A 445 -0.27 14.01 -6.56
N PRO A 446 0.10 15.20 -6.05
CA PRO A 446 1.49 15.62 -6.06
C PRO A 446 2.40 14.64 -5.31
N ALA A 447 3.62 14.49 -5.78
CA ALA A 447 4.65 13.76 -5.04
C ALA A 447 4.86 14.37 -3.65
N GLN A 448 5.16 13.52 -2.69
CA GLN A 448 5.61 13.96 -1.38
C GLN A 448 6.93 14.71 -1.52
N ARG A 449 7.04 15.87 -0.92
CA ARG A 449 8.25 16.70 -1.01
C ARG A 449 9.45 16.02 -0.36
N ILE A 450 10.55 15.90 -1.10
CA ILE A 450 11.80 15.31 -0.60
C ILE A 450 12.59 16.25 0.32
N ASP A 451 12.21 17.52 0.41
CA ASP A 451 12.76 18.49 1.35
C ASP A 451 11.91 18.65 2.63
N SER A 452 10.83 17.86 2.79
CA SER A 452 9.96 17.85 3.98
C SER A 452 10.67 17.36 5.24
N GLU A 453 10.15 17.73 6.43
CA GLU A 453 10.60 17.19 7.71
C GLU A 453 10.50 15.65 7.72
N LEU A 454 9.37 15.11 7.22
CA LEU A 454 9.14 13.67 7.17
C LEU A 454 10.22 12.94 6.36
N PHE A 455 10.47 13.36 5.11
CA PHE A 455 11.46 12.68 4.26
C PHE A 455 12.88 12.78 4.83
N LYS A 456 13.27 13.97 5.31
CA LYS A 456 14.59 14.19 5.93
C LYS A 456 14.80 13.34 7.18
N THR A 457 13.75 13.18 7.99
CA THR A 457 13.82 12.31 9.17
C THR A 457 14.03 10.85 8.78
N VAL A 458 13.28 10.36 7.75
CA VAL A 458 13.48 9.00 7.25
C VAL A 458 14.90 8.82 6.68
N GLU A 459 15.39 9.78 5.89
CA GLU A 459 16.75 9.75 5.32
C GLU A 459 17.83 9.70 6.41
N ALA A 460 17.67 10.50 7.46
CA ALA A 460 18.59 10.48 8.61
C ALA A 460 18.54 9.16 9.36
N ALA A 461 17.37 8.59 9.58
CA ALA A 461 17.19 7.30 10.25
C ALA A 461 17.76 6.14 9.42
N VAL A 462 17.56 6.13 8.11
CA VAL A 462 18.19 5.16 7.19
C VAL A 462 19.71 5.22 7.29
N THR A 463 20.27 6.43 7.29
CA THR A 463 21.71 6.62 7.45
C THR A 463 22.21 6.10 8.80
N ALA A 464 21.47 6.34 9.88
CA ALA A 464 21.84 5.89 11.22
C ALA A 464 21.75 4.36 11.40
N VAL A 465 20.76 3.71 10.79
CA VAL A 465 20.50 2.26 10.97
C VAL A 465 21.23 1.41 9.95
N TYR A 466 21.24 1.82 8.70
CA TYR A 466 21.76 1.02 7.58
C TYR A 466 23.10 1.52 7.05
N HIS A 467 23.49 2.76 7.33
CA HIS A 467 24.73 3.40 6.85
C HIS A 467 24.79 3.51 5.31
N VAL A 468 23.64 3.68 4.66
CA VAL A 468 23.50 3.75 3.21
C VAL A 468 22.72 4.99 2.80
N PRO A 469 22.82 5.41 1.53
CA PRO A 469 22.02 6.50 1.00
C PRO A 469 20.55 6.12 0.82
N THR A 470 19.69 7.14 0.86
CA THR A 470 18.25 7.04 0.59
C THR A 470 17.93 7.59 -0.79
N LEU A 471 17.08 6.89 -1.54
CA LEU A 471 16.57 7.29 -2.83
C LEU A 471 15.05 7.55 -2.73
N PRO A 472 14.54 8.75 -3.08
CA PRO A 472 13.10 8.94 -3.22
C PRO A 472 12.61 8.13 -4.43
N ALA A 473 11.55 7.34 -4.29
CA ALA A 473 11.11 6.43 -5.33
C ALA A 473 9.64 6.64 -5.73
N MET A 474 9.36 6.36 -7.00
CA MET A 474 8.00 6.17 -7.51
C MET A 474 7.68 4.67 -7.46
N SER A 475 6.65 4.28 -6.69
CA SER A 475 6.13 2.92 -6.77
C SER A 475 5.42 2.67 -8.10
N THR A 476 5.62 1.49 -8.66
CA THR A 476 4.94 1.06 -9.90
C THR A 476 3.57 0.43 -9.65
N TYR A 477 3.23 0.19 -8.39
CA TYR A 477 1.93 -0.27 -7.89
C TYR A 477 1.26 0.82 -7.03
N GLY A 478 0.00 0.65 -6.71
CA GLY A 478 -0.73 1.54 -5.80
C GLY A 478 -0.66 1.03 -4.38
N THR A 479 -0.80 1.92 -3.40
CA THR A 479 -0.90 1.62 -1.97
C THR A 479 -2.08 2.38 -1.36
N ASP A 480 -2.47 2.04 -0.16
CA ASP A 480 -3.53 2.74 0.57
C ASP A 480 -3.10 4.12 1.12
N MET A 481 -1.85 4.54 0.87
CA MET A 481 -1.44 5.93 1.08
C MET A 481 -2.10 6.92 0.09
N TRP A 482 -2.52 6.46 -1.10
CA TRP A 482 -3.11 7.31 -2.11
C TRP A 482 -4.31 8.13 -1.60
N PRO A 483 -5.36 7.54 -1.00
CA PRO A 483 -6.52 8.31 -0.56
C PRO A 483 -6.23 9.24 0.63
N LEU A 484 -5.19 8.95 1.42
CA LEU A 484 -4.72 9.82 2.50
C LEU A 484 -3.99 11.04 1.94
N ARG A 485 -3.09 10.83 0.95
CA ARG A 485 -2.43 11.92 0.21
C ARG A 485 -3.42 12.83 -0.50
N ALA A 486 -4.52 12.28 -1.04
CA ALA A 486 -5.60 13.05 -1.66
C ALA A 486 -6.29 14.00 -0.66
N ARG A 487 -6.21 13.74 0.63
CA ARG A 487 -6.71 14.59 1.72
C ARG A 487 -5.65 15.52 2.31
N GLY A 488 -4.45 15.56 1.71
CA GLY A 488 -3.36 16.44 2.14
C GLY A 488 -2.47 15.86 3.24
N MET A 489 -2.64 14.61 3.64
CA MET A 489 -1.72 13.94 4.56
C MET A 489 -0.39 13.69 3.87
N GLN A 490 0.72 13.99 4.55
CA GLN A 490 2.05 13.69 4.03
C GLN A 490 2.39 12.23 4.32
N CYS A 491 2.44 11.40 3.27
CA CYS A 491 2.69 9.97 3.42
C CYS A 491 3.96 9.55 2.70
N VAL A 492 4.75 8.70 3.35
CA VAL A 492 5.91 8.03 2.73
C VAL A 492 5.85 6.54 3.00
N GLY A 493 6.31 5.75 2.01
CA GLY A 493 6.45 4.31 2.15
C GLY A 493 7.89 3.92 2.46
N ILE A 494 8.05 3.01 3.41
CA ILE A 494 9.31 2.40 3.80
C ILE A 494 9.16 0.87 3.80
N GLY A 495 10.25 0.13 3.89
CA GLY A 495 10.23 -1.33 3.96
C GLY A 495 11.49 -1.92 4.56
N ALA A 496 11.39 -3.15 5.03
CA ALA A 496 12.53 -3.92 5.50
C ALA A 496 13.55 -4.16 4.39
N ALA A 497 14.77 -4.55 4.75
CA ALA A 497 15.77 -4.86 3.74
C ALA A 497 15.52 -6.25 3.13
N VAL A 498 15.37 -6.27 1.81
CA VAL A 498 15.13 -7.47 1.02
C VAL A 498 16.29 -7.78 0.08
N ASP A 499 16.53 -9.06 -0.16
CA ASP A 499 17.55 -9.49 -1.11
C ASP A 499 17.08 -9.26 -2.55
N LEU A 500 17.85 -8.49 -3.31
CA LEU A 500 17.52 -8.15 -4.71
C LEU A 500 17.29 -9.40 -5.57
N GLU A 501 18.04 -10.47 -5.28
CA GLU A 501 17.98 -11.73 -6.00
C GLU A 501 16.73 -12.57 -5.67
N ASP A 502 16.06 -12.28 -4.55
CA ASP A 502 14.94 -13.10 -4.07
C ASP A 502 13.72 -13.00 -4.98
N GLN A 503 13.42 -11.83 -5.55
CA GLN A 503 12.30 -11.68 -6.47
C GLN A 503 12.41 -12.63 -7.68
N SER A 504 13.59 -12.70 -8.30
CA SER A 504 13.81 -13.57 -9.46
C SER A 504 13.86 -15.06 -9.11
N ARG A 505 14.09 -15.38 -7.84
CA ARG A 505 14.15 -16.75 -7.32
C ARG A 505 12.82 -17.23 -6.72
N GLY A 506 11.79 -16.40 -6.72
CA GLY A 506 10.48 -16.72 -6.17
C GLY A 506 10.42 -16.67 -4.63
N TYR A 507 11.20 -15.79 -4.00
CA TYR A 507 11.19 -15.54 -2.54
C TYR A 507 10.69 -14.14 -2.16
N GLY A 508 10.38 -13.29 -3.12
CA GLY A 508 9.85 -11.95 -2.89
C GLY A 508 8.36 -11.94 -2.56
N MET A 509 7.80 -10.73 -2.39
CA MET A 509 6.37 -10.54 -2.16
C MET A 509 5.53 -11.19 -3.27
N HIS A 510 4.35 -11.71 -2.92
CA HIS A 510 3.42 -12.44 -3.78
C HIS A 510 3.95 -13.74 -4.40
N SER A 511 5.19 -14.14 -4.07
CA SER A 511 5.75 -15.40 -4.57
C SER A 511 5.30 -16.63 -3.74
N ASP A 512 5.63 -17.83 -4.24
CA ASP A 512 5.27 -19.08 -3.56
C ASP A 512 6.26 -19.46 -2.43
N GLN A 513 7.26 -18.62 -2.13
CA GLN A 513 8.29 -18.89 -1.11
C GLN A 513 8.68 -17.60 -0.37
N GLU A 514 7.74 -16.68 -0.21
CA GLU A 514 7.98 -15.38 0.41
C GLU A 514 8.71 -15.51 1.75
N ARG A 515 9.75 -14.68 1.94
CA ARG A 515 10.60 -14.75 3.13
C ARG A 515 11.25 -13.42 3.45
N LEU A 516 11.53 -13.19 4.73
CA LEU A 516 12.34 -12.07 5.20
C LEU A 516 13.48 -12.56 6.09
N LEU A 517 14.67 -11.95 5.97
CA LEU A 517 15.81 -12.22 6.84
C LEU A 517 15.54 -11.67 8.25
N GLU A 518 15.72 -12.50 9.29
CA GLU A 518 15.43 -12.14 10.69
C GLU A 518 16.17 -10.88 11.13
N SER A 519 17.45 -10.75 10.77
CA SER A 519 18.25 -9.56 11.12
C SER A 519 17.70 -8.29 10.48
N GLU A 520 17.05 -8.39 9.33
CA GLU A 520 16.48 -7.22 8.65
C GLU A 520 15.13 -6.82 9.24
N LEU A 521 14.34 -7.77 9.75
CA LEU A 521 13.19 -7.44 10.61
C LEU A 521 13.63 -6.61 11.82
N HIS A 522 14.69 -7.04 12.52
CA HIS A 522 15.19 -6.34 13.70
C HIS A 522 15.67 -4.92 13.36
N ARG A 523 16.40 -4.78 12.25
CA ARG A 523 16.84 -3.46 11.76
C ARG A 523 15.66 -2.58 11.34
N PHE A 524 14.62 -3.16 10.78
CA PHE A 524 13.41 -2.43 10.37
C PHE A 524 12.61 -1.93 11.58
N VAL A 525 12.49 -2.72 12.64
CA VAL A 525 11.93 -2.26 13.93
C VAL A 525 12.75 -1.07 14.48
N ARG A 526 14.08 -1.15 14.40
CA ARG A 526 14.94 -0.05 14.82
C ARG A 526 14.77 1.18 13.93
N LEU A 527 14.64 1.01 12.63
CA LEU A 527 14.38 2.11 11.69
C LEU A 527 13.06 2.84 12.05
N ASN A 528 11.97 2.09 12.27
CA ASN A 528 10.69 2.65 12.68
C ASN A 528 10.81 3.41 14.02
N TRP A 529 11.52 2.85 15.00
CA TRP A 529 11.78 3.53 16.27
C TRP A 529 12.48 4.87 16.06
N GLU A 530 13.56 4.92 15.29
CA GLU A 530 14.32 6.16 15.05
C GLU A 530 13.46 7.21 14.36
N ILE A 531 12.71 6.83 13.32
CA ILE A 531 11.83 7.74 12.58
C ILE A 531 10.74 8.30 13.51
N VAL A 532 10.00 7.41 14.17
CA VAL A 532 8.81 7.79 14.95
C VAL A 532 9.19 8.61 16.18
N THR A 533 10.28 8.25 16.87
CA THR A 533 10.74 9.01 18.02
C THR A 533 11.26 10.38 17.63
N GLU A 534 11.95 10.52 16.51
CA GLU A 534 12.43 11.83 16.04
C GLU A 534 11.26 12.75 15.64
N LEU A 535 10.23 12.22 14.97
CA LEU A 535 9.05 13.00 14.54
C LEU A 535 8.12 13.36 15.72
N ALA A 536 8.02 12.51 16.73
CA ALA A 536 6.97 12.62 17.73
C ALA A 536 7.45 12.99 19.15
N ARG A 537 8.74 12.85 19.45
CA ARG A 537 9.28 13.18 20.78
C ARG A 537 9.12 14.67 21.09
N ALA A 538 8.65 14.97 22.31
CA ALA A 538 8.64 16.32 22.84
C ALA A 538 10.07 16.85 23.04
N ARG A 539 10.33 18.01 22.52
CA ARG A 539 11.60 18.74 22.66
C ARG A 539 11.46 19.86 23.69
#